data_61f88f6efe5f6c0d826a0d33119c3677
#
_entry.id   61f88f6efe5f6c0d826a0d33119c3677
#
_cell.length_a   1.000
_cell.length_b   1.000
_cell.length_c   1.000
_cell.angle_alpha   90.00
_cell.angle_beta   90.00
_cell.angle_gamma   90.00
#
_symmetry.space_group_name_H-M   'P 1'
#
loop_
_entity.id
_entity.type
_entity.pdbx_description
1 polymer ?
#
loop_
_entity_poly.entity_id
_entity_poly.type
_entity_poly.pdbx_seq_one_letter_code
_entity_poly.pdbx_strand_id
1 'polypeptide(L)'
;MACGQTLGVEKFYNYLEKFGLLSKTGIDLPGEAGSIFLKEDKVGPVELATISFGQRFEITPIQMISMVSTIANNGKKFTPRIVKAIINSQTGERNDIETVQGEQVISEETAKKVLNMMESVVAEGTGKNAGVKGYSIGGKTGTSEDGVNTGKYVTSFVGVADIANPEIVILILLYNPTGEGGHQGGAWVVLTTHYFLSLGEQKRY
;
A
#
# COMPACT_ATOMS: atom_id res chain seq x y z
N MET A 1 -2.10 5.97 -17.25
CA MET A 1 -1.49 5.58 -18.52
C MET A 1 -0.46 6.59 -19.01
N ALA A 2 -0.80 7.85 -19.32
CA ALA A 2 0.14 8.83 -19.87
C ALA A 2 1.45 8.98 -19.06
N CYS A 3 1.37 9.11 -17.72
CA CYS A 3 2.56 9.24 -16.88
C CYS A 3 3.51 8.03 -16.98
N GLY A 4 2.98 6.80 -17.00
CA GLY A 4 3.80 5.61 -17.15
C GLY A 4 4.48 5.53 -18.52
N GLN A 5 3.75 5.87 -19.58
CA GLN A 5 4.31 5.91 -20.94
C GLN A 5 5.40 6.99 -21.08
N THR A 6 5.22 8.15 -20.45
CA THR A 6 6.24 9.22 -20.43
C THR A 6 7.48 8.80 -19.65
N LEU A 7 7.32 8.02 -18.59
CA LEU A 7 8.43 7.51 -17.79
C LEU A 7 9.29 6.50 -18.55
N GLY A 8 8.66 5.66 -19.38
CA GLY A 8 9.29 4.56 -20.12
C GLY A 8 9.52 3.31 -19.27
N VAL A 9 9.75 2.18 -19.93
CA VAL A 9 9.83 0.85 -19.30
C VAL A 9 10.98 0.77 -18.29
N GLU A 10 12.19 1.12 -18.70
CA GLU A 10 13.40 1.06 -17.87
C GLU A 10 13.25 1.83 -16.55
N LYS A 11 12.83 3.09 -16.62
CA LYS A 11 12.65 3.90 -15.41
C LYS A 11 11.50 3.38 -14.55
N PHE A 12 10.42 2.88 -15.18
CA PHE A 12 9.30 2.31 -14.46
C PHE A 12 9.73 1.09 -13.64
N TYR A 13 10.46 0.15 -14.25
CA TYR A 13 10.98 -1.03 -13.56
C TYR A 13 12.03 -0.69 -12.49
N ASN A 14 12.90 0.28 -12.74
CA ASN A 14 13.83 0.78 -11.73
C ASN A 14 13.10 1.27 -10.47
N TYR A 15 11.97 1.98 -10.62
CA TYR A 15 11.17 2.40 -9.46
C TYR A 15 10.40 1.24 -8.82
N LEU A 16 9.91 0.25 -9.57
CA LEU A 16 9.33 -0.97 -8.98
C LEU A 16 10.34 -1.66 -8.07
N GLU A 17 11.59 -1.78 -8.52
CA GLU A 17 12.68 -2.36 -7.74
C GLU A 17 13.00 -1.54 -6.49
N LYS A 18 13.20 -0.23 -6.64
CA LYS A 18 13.46 0.68 -5.52
C LYS A 18 12.37 0.65 -4.44
N PHE A 19 11.12 0.60 -4.84
CA PHE A 19 9.99 0.42 -3.92
C PHE A 19 9.89 -1.00 -3.34
N GLY A 20 10.70 -1.96 -3.82
CA GLY A 20 10.75 -3.34 -3.34
C GLY A 20 9.60 -4.21 -3.86
N LEU A 21 8.97 -3.83 -4.97
CA LEU A 21 7.85 -4.60 -5.54
C LEU A 21 8.29 -5.82 -6.35
N LEU A 22 9.56 -5.88 -6.77
CA LEU A 22 10.12 -7.01 -7.52
C LEU A 22 10.81 -8.06 -6.65
N SER A 23 10.85 -7.85 -5.33
CA SER A 23 11.50 -8.74 -4.36
C SER A 23 10.64 -8.93 -3.12
N LYS A 24 10.98 -9.92 -2.30
CA LYS A 24 10.40 -10.06 -0.95
C LYS A 24 10.77 -8.86 -0.08
N THR A 25 9.88 -8.50 0.85
CA THR A 25 10.12 -7.35 1.74
C THR A 25 11.15 -7.65 2.83
N GLY A 26 11.36 -8.94 3.13
CA GLY A 26 12.22 -9.38 4.21
C GLY A 26 11.58 -9.24 5.60
N ILE A 27 10.24 -9.22 5.67
CA ILE A 27 9.53 -9.26 6.95
C ILE A 27 9.93 -10.49 7.75
N ASP A 28 10.03 -10.36 9.06
CA ASP A 28 10.43 -11.39 10.01
C ASP A 28 9.36 -12.48 10.26
N LEU A 29 8.63 -12.85 9.20
CA LEU A 29 7.64 -13.93 9.19
C LEU A 29 8.01 -15.00 8.17
N PRO A 30 7.79 -16.28 8.48
CA PRO A 30 8.00 -17.36 7.53
C PRO A 30 6.93 -17.34 6.42
N GLY A 31 7.28 -17.86 5.24
CA GLY A 31 6.32 -18.07 4.16
C GLY A 31 5.99 -16.86 3.31
N GLU A 32 6.79 -15.78 3.36
CA GLU A 32 6.58 -14.62 2.49
C GLU A 32 6.60 -15.03 1.02
N ALA A 33 5.51 -14.73 0.31
CA ALA A 33 5.40 -14.93 -1.14
C ALA A 33 6.11 -13.80 -1.91
N GLY A 34 6.46 -14.05 -3.17
CA GLY A 34 6.96 -13.04 -4.10
C GLY A 34 5.83 -12.42 -4.93
N SER A 35 6.15 -11.35 -5.61
CA SER A 35 5.31 -10.73 -6.64
C SER A 35 5.44 -11.45 -8.00
N ILE A 36 4.47 -11.23 -8.88
CA ILE A 36 4.48 -11.71 -10.25
C ILE A 36 4.39 -10.50 -11.19
N PHE A 37 5.44 -10.29 -11.97
CA PHE A 37 5.51 -9.26 -12.99
C PHE A 37 5.92 -9.86 -14.34
N LEU A 38 5.52 -9.22 -15.43
CA LEU A 38 6.13 -9.47 -16.72
C LEU A 38 7.63 -9.16 -16.64
N LYS A 39 8.45 -9.88 -17.37
CA LYS A 39 9.87 -9.51 -17.52
C LYS A 39 9.98 -8.20 -18.29
N GLU A 40 10.90 -7.34 -17.91
CA GLU A 40 11.10 -6.02 -18.48
C GLU A 40 11.25 -6.07 -20.04
N ASP A 41 11.97 -7.06 -20.55
CA ASP A 41 12.20 -7.29 -21.97
C ASP A 41 10.92 -7.69 -22.76
N LYS A 42 9.82 -8.01 -22.07
CA LYS A 42 8.50 -8.38 -22.63
C LYS A 42 7.47 -7.26 -22.52
N VAL A 43 7.86 -6.10 -22.00
CA VAL A 43 6.95 -4.99 -21.78
C VAL A 43 7.01 -4.01 -22.98
N GLY A 44 5.97 -4.04 -23.80
CA GLY A 44 5.74 -3.07 -24.84
C GLY A 44 4.91 -1.86 -24.36
N PRO A 45 4.56 -0.93 -25.25
CA PRO A 45 3.77 0.26 -24.90
C PRO A 45 2.40 -0.06 -24.28
N VAL A 46 1.74 -1.13 -24.73
CA VAL A 46 0.42 -1.57 -24.23
C VAL A 46 0.54 -2.15 -22.84
N GLU A 47 1.54 -3.02 -22.63
CA GLU A 47 1.82 -3.61 -21.33
C GLU A 47 2.18 -2.52 -20.32
N LEU A 48 3.07 -1.59 -20.67
CA LEU A 48 3.44 -0.47 -19.80
C LEU A 48 2.22 0.40 -19.45
N ALA A 49 1.37 0.69 -20.43
CA ALA A 49 0.14 1.44 -20.18
C ALA A 49 -0.76 0.72 -19.16
N THR A 50 -0.94 -0.60 -19.28
CA THR A 50 -1.79 -1.39 -18.39
C THR A 50 -1.18 -1.58 -17.00
N ILE A 51 0.11 -1.86 -16.90
CA ILE A 51 0.82 -1.99 -15.61
C ILE A 51 0.77 -0.64 -14.86
N SER A 52 0.88 0.48 -15.55
CA SER A 52 0.93 1.81 -14.93
C SER A 52 -0.36 2.24 -14.23
N PHE A 53 -1.48 1.56 -14.46
CA PHE A 53 -2.71 1.77 -13.69
C PHE A 53 -3.11 0.57 -12.82
N GLY A 54 -2.20 -0.38 -12.60
CA GLY A 54 -2.39 -1.44 -11.61
C GLY A 54 -2.96 -2.75 -12.17
N GLN A 55 -2.73 -3.06 -13.45
CA GLN A 55 -3.16 -4.31 -14.08
C GLN A 55 -1.99 -5.16 -14.56
N ARG A 56 -2.21 -6.47 -14.77
CA ARG A 56 -1.22 -7.44 -15.31
C ARG A 56 -0.02 -7.72 -14.41
N PHE A 57 -0.16 -7.53 -13.10
CA PHE A 57 0.84 -7.98 -12.12
C PHE A 57 0.14 -8.36 -10.81
N GLU A 58 0.85 -9.12 -10.00
CA GLU A 58 0.42 -9.48 -8.65
C GLU A 58 1.49 -9.07 -7.65
N ILE A 59 1.07 -8.44 -6.57
CA ILE A 59 1.92 -8.10 -5.43
C ILE A 59 1.26 -8.58 -4.14
N THR A 60 2.09 -8.85 -3.14
CA THR A 60 1.56 -9.24 -1.84
C THR A 60 1.02 -8.04 -1.07
N PRO A 61 0.06 -8.23 -0.16
CA PRO A 61 -0.42 -7.17 0.72
C PRO A 61 0.71 -6.47 1.49
N ILE A 62 1.72 -7.20 1.92
CA ILE A 62 2.87 -6.62 2.64
C ILE A 62 3.74 -5.76 1.71
N GLN A 63 3.91 -6.11 0.45
CA GLN A 63 4.60 -5.26 -0.53
C GLN A 63 3.82 -3.96 -0.77
N MET A 64 2.49 -4.04 -0.93
CA MET A 64 1.64 -2.88 -1.13
C MET A 64 1.72 -1.91 0.05
N ILE A 65 1.53 -2.41 1.28
CA ILE A 65 1.57 -1.54 2.46
C ILE A 65 2.97 -0.97 2.69
N SER A 66 4.03 -1.72 2.40
CA SER A 66 5.43 -1.25 2.50
C SER A 66 5.73 -0.14 1.51
N MET A 67 5.21 -0.24 0.28
CA MET A 67 5.35 0.82 -0.73
C MET A 67 4.66 2.11 -0.26
N VAL A 68 3.43 2.03 0.20
CA VAL A 68 2.70 3.22 0.68
C VAL A 68 3.32 3.77 1.97
N SER A 69 3.80 2.90 2.86
CA SER A 69 4.55 3.32 4.06
C SER A 69 5.86 4.02 3.71
N THR A 70 6.52 3.65 2.61
CA THR A 70 7.69 4.38 2.09
C THR A 70 7.31 5.82 1.72
N ILE A 71 6.18 6.02 1.08
CA ILE A 71 5.66 7.38 0.76
C ILE A 71 5.33 8.13 2.05
N ALA A 72 4.61 7.50 2.98
CA ALA A 72 4.27 8.07 4.28
C ALA A 72 5.51 8.41 5.14
N ASN A 73 6.61 7.68 4.96
CA ASN A 73 7.89 7.89 5.63
C ASN A 73 8.82 8.84 4.84
N ASN A 74 8.29 9.92 4.28
CA ASN A 74 9.04 10.92 3.52
C ASN A 74 9.85 10.34 2.34
N GLY A 75 9.37 9.27 1.74
CA GLY A 75 10.01 8.60 0.61
C GLY A 75 11.18 7.67 0.97
N LYS A 76 11.41 7.42 2.25
CA LYS A 76 12.48 6.56 2.75
C LYS A 76 11.95 5.16 3.07
N LYS A 77 12.51 4.15 2.42
CA LYS A 77 12.16 2.74 2.61
C LYS A 77 12.63 2.22 3.98
N PHE A 78 11.99 1.18 4.48
CA PHE A 78 12.43 0.40 5.64
C PHE A 78 12.00 -1.06 5.45
N THR A 79 12.66 -1.98 6.16
CA THR A 79 12.25 -3.38 6.21
C THR A 79 11.11 -3.53 7.22
N PRO A 80 9.93 -4.03 6.81
CA PRO A 80 8.85 -4.27 7.75
C PRO A 80 9.22 -5.34 8.77
N ARG A 81 8.73 -5.21 10.00
CA ARG A 81 8.95 -6.19 11.07
C ARG A 81 7.73 -6.29 11.98
N ILE A 82 7.55 -7.43 12.62
CA ILE A 82 6.53 -7.69 13.63
C ILE A 82 7.17 -7.85 15.01
N VAL A 83 8.35 -8.48 15.07
CA VAL A 83 9.06 -8.69 16.32
C VAL A 83 9.66 -7.38 16.80
N LYS A 84 9.22 -6.91 17.96
CA LYS A 84 9.76 -5.71 18.62
C LYS A 84 10.98 -6.05 19.48
N ALA A 85 10.91 -7.15 20.22
CA ALA A 85 11.97 -7.58 21.12
C ALA A 85 11.88 -9.08 21.38
N ILE A 86 13.01 -9.68 21.73
CA ILE A 86 13.14 -11.05 22.22
C ILE A 86 13.52 -10.97 23.71
N ILE A 87 12.75 -11.65 24.55
CA ILE A 87 13.00 -11.68 26.00
C ILE A 87 13.37 -13.11 26.39
N ASN A 88 14.52 -13.28 27.03
CA ASN A 88 14.92 -14.55 27.60
C ASN A 88 14.06 -14.82 28.86
N SER A 89 13.23 -15.86 28.83
CA SER A 89 12.30 -16.19 29.91
C SER A 89 12.97 -16.62 31.21
N GLN A 90 14.24 -17.04 31.19
CA GLN A 90 14.99 -17.48 32.35
C GLN A 90 15.78 -16.35 33.04
N THR A 91 16.40 -15.48 32.21
CA THR A 91 17.25 -14.40 32.72
C THR A 91 16.53 -13.04 32.78
N GLY A 92 15.41 -12.87 32.08
CA GLY A 92 14.72 -11.59 31.90
C GLY A 92 15.45 -10.64 30.93
N GLU A 93 16.56 -11.06 30.35
CA GLU A 93 17.32 -10.27 29.38
C GLU A 93 16.47 -9.94 28.16
N ARG A 94 16.38 -8.65 27.80
CA ARG A 94 15.61 -8.13 26.69
C ARG A 94 16.57 -7.68 25.58
N ASN A 95 16.37 -8.21 24.39
CA ASN A 95 17.05 -7.79 23.16
C ASN A 95 16.04 -7.14 22.22
N ASP A 96 16.12 -5.82 22.02
CA ASP A 96 15.25 -5.06 21.12
C ASP A 96 15.74 -5.22 19.67
N ILE A 97 14.77 -5.46 18.78
CA ILE A 97 15.04 -5.55 17.33
C ILE A 97 14.83 -4.17 16.72
N GLU A 98 15.90 -3.62 16.17
CA GLU A 98 15.84 -2.31 15.52
C GLU A 98 15.21 -2.38 14.13
N THR A 99 14.61 -1.25 13.70
CA THR A 99 14.10 -1.11 12.34
C THR A 99 15.25 -0.86 11.38
N VAL A 100 15.40 -1.74 10.39
CA VAL A 100 16.38 -1.56 9.32
C VAL A 100 15.90 -0.50 8.34
N GLN A 101 16.57 0.64 8.33
CA GLN A 101 16.31 1.74 7.40
C GLN A 101 16.93 1.39 6.03
N GLY A 102 16.14 1.60 4.98
CA GLY A 102 16.58 1.47 3.60
C GLY A 102 16.97 2.81 2.97
N GLU A 103 17.05 2.80 1.66
CA GLU A 103 17.42 3.97 0.86
C GLU A 103 16.27 4.97 0.70
N GLN A 104 16.61 6.18 0.27
CA GLN A 104 15.67 7.20 -0.19
C GLN A 104 15.19 6.83 -1.59
N VAL A 105 13.93 6.40 -1.73
CA VAL A 105 13.34 5.96 -3.00
C VAL A 105 12.86 7.16 -3.83
N ILE A 106 12.19 8.10 -3.20
CA ILE A 106 11.73 9.37 -3.76
C ILE A 106 12.03 10.51 -2.80
N SER A 107 12.14 11.74 -3.31
CA SER A 107 12.38 12.89 -2.45
C SER A 107 11.21 13.12 -1.49
N GLU A 108 11.49 13.74 -0.33
CA GLU A 108 10.47 14.14 0.64
C GLU A 108 9.41 15.05 0.01
N GLU A 109 9.82 15.98 -0.86
CA GLU A 109 8.90 16.84 -1.60
C GLU A 109 7.94 16.03 -2.48
N THR A 110 8.45 15.02 -3.19
CA THR A 110 7.62 14.12 -4.02
C THR A 110 6.67 13.30 -3.17
N ALA A 111 7.15 12.77 -2.05
CA ALA A 111 6.32 12.00 -1.10
C ALA A 111 5.16 12.86 -0.58
N LYS A 112 5.42 14.09 -0.15
CA LYS A 112 4.38 15.05 0.28
C LYS A 112 3.37 15.37 -0.81
N LYS A 113 3.82 15.56 -2.06
CA LYS A 113 2.92 15.78 -3.20
C LYS A 113 1.98 14.59 -3.41
N VAL A 114 2.50 13.36 -3.33
CA VAL A 114 1.68 12.15 -3.47
C VAL A 114 0.68 12.02 -2.32
N LEU A 115 1.09 12.27 -1.09
CA LEU A 115 0.20 12.26 0.08
C LEU A 115 -0.95 13.26 -0.07
N ASN A 116 -0.68 14.49 -0.52
CA ASN A 116 -1.72 15.48 -0.77
C ASN A 116 -2.69 15.05 -1.89
N MET A 117 -2.19 14.36 -2.95
CA MET A 117 -3.06 13.78 -3.96
C MET A 117 -3.93 12.66 -3.39
N MET A 118 -3.40 11.84 -2.48
CA MET A 118 -4.17 10.79 -1.78
C MET A 118 -5.25 11.40 -0.88
N GLU A 119 -4.97 12.54 -0.22
CA GLU A 119 -5.96 13.30 0.54
C GLU A 119 -7.11 13.80 -0.34
N SER A 120 -6.80 14.35 -1.52
CA SER A 120 -7.81 14.79 -2.49
C SER A 120 -8.72 13.64 -2.94
N VAL A 121 -8.21 12.41 -3.05
CA VAL A 121 -9.03 11.21 -3.37
C VAL A 121 -10.06 10.93 -2.28
N VAL A 122 -9.72 11.16 -1.01
CA VAL A 122 -10.65 11.00 0.11
C VAL A 122 -11.58 12.21 0.24
N ALA A 123 -11.08 13.42 0.04
CA ALA A 123 -11.91 14.63 0.15
C ALA A 123 -12.95 14.74 -0.97
N GLU A 124 -12.58 14.46 -2.22
CA GLU A 124 -13.38 14.75 -3.41
C GLU A 124 -13.58 13.56 -4.35
N GLY A 125 -12.80 12.49 -4.19
CA GLY A 125 -12.74 11.35 -5.12
C GLY A 125 -13.50 10.10 -4.67
N THR A 126 -13.02 8.95 -5.14
CA THR A 126 -13.58 7.62 -4.89
C THR A 126 -13.43 7.14 -3.44
N GLY A 127 -12.59 7.80 -2.64
CA GLY A 127 -12.31 7.48 -1.24
C GLY A 127 -13.17 8.21 -0.22
N LYS A 128 -14.19 8.98 -0.61
CA LYS A 128 -14.99 9.85 0.28
C LYS A 128 -15.48 9.18 1.57
N ASN A 129 -15.89 7.91 1.47
CA ASN A 129 -16.40 7.17 2.62
C ASN A 129 -15.31 6.80 3.66
N ALA A 130 -14.03 7.01 3.36
CA ALA A 130 -12.93 6.83 4.31
C ALA A 130 -12.66 8.05 5.18
N GLY A 131 -13.28 9.19 4.85
CA GLY A 131 -13.10 10.42 5.62
C GLY A 131 -13.61 10.29 7.05
N VAL A 132 -12.77 10.61 8.03
CA VAL A 132 -13.12 10.67 9.46
C VAL A 132 -13.08 12.13 9.89
N LYS A 133 -14.16 12.60 10.50
CA LYS A 133 -14.27 14.01 10.91
C LYS A 133 -13.16 14.36 11.92
N GLY A 134 -12.41 15.42 11.61
CA GLY A 134 -11.31 15.88 12.47
C GLY A 134 -9.94 15.30 12.13
N TYR A 135 -9.87 14.39 11.13
CA TYR A 135 -8.62 13.78 10.68
C TYR A 135 -8.35 14.06 9.21
N SER A 136 -7.09 14.32 8.88
CA SER A 136 -6.60 14.38 7.50
C SER A 136 -6.25 12.95 7.06
N ILE A 137 -7.09 12.40 6.17
CA ILE A 137 -6.93 11.03 5.67
C ILE A 137 -6.73 11.07 4.16
N GLY A 138 -5.69 10.42 3.69
CA GLY A 138 -5.47 10.17 2.27
C GLY A 138 -5.59 8.68 1.95
N GLY A 139 -5.92 8.35 0.71
CA GLY A 139 -6.00 6.96 0.34
C GLY A 139 -6.28 6.71 -1.14
N LYS A 140 -6.29 5.41 -1.51
CA LYS A 140 -6.60 4.98 -2.87
C LYS A 140 -7.38 3.67 -2.86
N THR A 141 -8.47 3.66 -3.61
CA THR A 141 -9.25 2.46 -3.90
C THR A 141 -8.59 1.64 -5.00
N GLY A 142 -8.73 0.32 -4.95
CA GLY A 142 -8.35 -0.60 -6.01
C GLY A 142 -9.47 -1.61 -6.26
N THR A 143 -9.62 -2.01 -7.52
CA THR A 143 -10.49 -3.11 -7.92
C THR A 143 -9.81 -3.83 -9.06
N SER A 144 -9.51 -5.10 -8.88
CA SER A 144 -8.96 -5.97 -9.91
C SER A 144 -9.81 -7.22 -10.06
N GLU A 145 -9.90 -7.74 -11.27
CA GLU A 145 -10.44 -9.07 -11.48
C GLU A 145 -9.49 -10.11 -10.87
N ASP A 146 -10.05 -11.16 -10.27
CA ASP A 146 -9.27 -12.32 -9.84
C ASP A 146 -8.72 -13.03 -11.08
N GLY A 147 -7.42 -13.06 -11.25
CA GLY A 147 -6.77 -13.61 -12.44
C GLY A 147 -7.03 -15.12 -12.66
N VAL A 148 -7.56 -15.81 -11.67
CA VAL A 148 -7.87 -17.26 -11.73
C VAL A 148 -9.36 -17.51 -11.94
N ASN A 149 -10.24 -16.72 -11.32
CA ASN A 149 -11.68 -16.96 -11.33
C ASN A 149 -12.40 -15.82 -12.03
N THR A 150 -12.82 -16.03 -13.27
CA THR A 150 -13.56 -15.07 -14.08
C THR A 150 -14.84 -14.58 -13.35
N GLY A 151 -15.02 -13.27 -13.32
CA GLY A 151 -16.16 -12.63 -12.66
C GLY A 151 -16.03 -12.49 -11.14
N LYS A 152 -14.91 -12.88 -10.54
CA LYS A 152 -14.56 -12.59 -9.15
C LYS A 152 -13.58 -11.41 -9.09
N TYR A 153 -13.68 -10.64 -8.03
CA TYR A 153 -12.91 -9.41 -7.87
C TYR A 153 -12.19 -9.36 -6.52
N VAL A 154 -11.02 -8.76 -6.52
CA VAL A 154 -10.34 -8.31 -5.30
C VAL A 154 -10.52 -6.80 -5.21
N THR A 155 -11.14 -6.34 -4.15
CA THR A 155 -11.30 -4.92 -3.88
C THR A 155 -10.41 -4.50 -2.73
N SER A 156 -9.82 -3.33 -2.83
CA SER A 156 -8.87 -2.84 -1.85
C SER A 156 -9.02 -1.36 -1.57
N PHE A 157 -8.58 -0.96 -0.40
CA PHE A 157 -8.31 0.42 -0.07
C PHE A 157 -7.04 0.48 0.78
N VAL A 158 -6.13 1.36 0.40
CA VAL A 158 -4.99 1.74 1.24
C VAL A 158 -5.20 3.16 1.72
N GLY A 159 -5.15 3.35 3.04
CA GLY A 159 -5.32 4.63 3.70
C GLY A 159 -4.10 5.03 4.51
N VAL A 160 -3.83 6.33 4.56
CA VAL A 160 -2.81 6.96 5.40
C VAL A 160 -3.53 7.94 6.32
N ALA A 161 -3.32 7.83 7.62
CA ALA A 161 -3.88 8.74 8.62
C ALA A 161 -2.85 9.75 9.07
N ASP A 162 -3.34 10.99 9.17
CA ASP A 162 -2.62 12.25 9.36
C ASP A 162 -1.62 12.52 8.23
N ILE A 163 -2.13 13.09 7.15
CA ILE A 163 -1.33 13.40 5.95
C ILE A 163 -0.19 14.38 6.23
N ALA A 164 -0.37 15.27 7.20
CA ALA A 164 0.67 16.24 7.60
C ALA A 164 1.81 15.57 8.38
N ASN A 165 1.49 14.54 9.16
CA ASN A 165 2.44 13.76 9.96
C ASN A 165 2.04 12.29 10.00
N PRO A 166 2.26 11.50 8.94
CA PRO A 166 1.76 10.15 8.81
C PRO A 166 2.28 9.21 9.92
N GLU A 167 1.35 8.65 10.69
CA GLU A 167 1.66 7.68 11.76
C GLU A 167 1.14 6.28 11.45
N ILE A 168 0.08 6.18 10.62
CA ILE A 168 -0.62 4.93 10.37
C ILE A 168 -0.87 4.77 8.87
N VAL A 169 -0.53 3.59 8.35
CA VAL A 169 -0.94 3.12 7.03
C VAL A 169 -1.79 1.88 7.20
N ILE A 170 -2.98 1.86 6.59
CA ILE A 170 -3.91 0.73 6.66
C ILE A 170 -4.19 0.23 5.24
N LEU A 171 -4.09 -1.08 5.04
CA LEU A 171 -4.53 -1.76 3.82
C LEU A 171 -5.63 -2.75 4.16
N ILE A 172 -6.77 -2.62 3.49
CA ILE A 172 -7.89 -3.56 3.60
C ILE A 172 -8.15 -4.17 2.22
N LEU A 173 -8.31 -5.47 2.20
CA LEU A 173 -8.57 -6.28 1.02
C LEU A 173 -9.82 -7.13 1.25
N LEU A 174 -10.72 -7.14 0.29
CA LEU A 174 -11.88 -8.04 0.27
C LEU A 174 -11.84 -8.89 -0.99
N TYR A 175 -11.87 -10.20 -0.80
CA TYR A 175 -11.94 -11.17 -1.89
C TYR A 175 -13.39 -11.52 -2.21
N ASN A 176 -13.76 -11.33 -3.47
CA ASN A 176 -15.09 -11.66 -4.00
C ASN A 176 -16.24 -11.12 -3.13
N PRO A 177 -16.31 -9.80 -2.86
CA PRO A 177 -17.40 -9.22 -2.07
C PRO A 177 -18.74 -9.42 -2.80
N THR A 178 -19.77 -9.88 -2.05
CA THR A 178 -21.10 -10.22 -2.57
C THR A 178 -22.22 -9.29 -2.06
N GLY A 179 -21.88 -8.22 -1.34
CA GLY A 179 -22.85 -7.28 -0.77
C GLY A 179 -23.50 -6.33 -1.79
N GLU A 180 -24.50 -5.56 -1.35
CA GLU A 180 -25.08 -4.47 -2.13
C GLU A 180 -24.00 -3.46 -2.51
N GLY A 181 -23.93 -3.06 -3.80
CA GLY A 181 -22.86 -2.23 -4.35
C GLY A 181 -21.82 -3.02 -5.14
N GLY A 182 -21.89 -4.35 -5.13
CA GLY A 182 -21.08 -5.23 -5.95
C GLY A 182 -19.57 -5.13 -5.66
N HIS A 183 -18.79 -5.36 -6.69
CA HIS A 183 -17.31 -5.41 -6.62
C HIS A 183 -16.62 -4.03 -6.65
N GLN A 184 -17.36 -2.93 -6.59
CA GLN A 184 -16.74 -1.60 -6.56
C GLN A 184 -16.12 -1.33 -5.18
N GLY A 185 -14.80 -1.40 -5.10
CA GLY A 185 -14.00 -1.32 -3.87
C GLY A 185 -14.20 -0.07 -3.00
N GLY A 186 -14.84 0.97 -3.56
CA GLY A 186 -15.12 2.20 -2.84
C GLY A 186 -16.18 2.11 -1.73
N ALA A 187 -17.12 1.16 -1.80
CA ALA A 187 -18.23 1.14 -0.87
C ALA A 187 -17.89 0.41 0.46
N TRP A 188 -17.45 -0.82 0.39
CA TRP A 188 -17.27 -1.66 1.58
C TRP A 188 -15.89 -1.55 2.24
N VAL A 189 -14.83 -1.53 1.43
CA VAL A 189 -13.46 -1.49 1.95
C VAL A 189 -13.18 -0.15 2.61
N VAL A 190 -13.71 0.92 2.04
CA VAL A 190 -13.56 2.28 2.55
C VAL A 190 -14.32 2.45 3.87
N LEU A 191 -15.55 1.93 3.99
CA LEU A 191 -16.30 1.93 5.24
C LEU A 191 -15.60 1.14 6.36
N THR A 192 -14.98 0.00 6.02
CA THR A 192 -14.22 -0.79 6.98
C THR A 192 -12.98 -0.01 7.45
N THR A 193 -12.31 0.72 6.56
CA THR A 193 -11.18 1.58 6.93
C THR A 193 -11.61 2.70 7.87
N HIS A 194 -12.74 3.35 7.58
CA HIS A 194 -13.33 4.36 8.46
C HIS A 194 -13.57 3.80 9.88
N TYR A 195 -14.15 2.60 9.97
CA TYR A 195 -14.41 1.94 11.26
C TYR A 195 -13.11 1.69 12.05
N PHE A 196 -12.06 1.17 11.42
CA PHE A 196 -10.78 0.93 12.10
C PHE A 196 -10.09 2.22 12.54
N LEU A 197 -10.12 3.26 11.73
CA LEU A 197 -9.55 4.56 12.09
C LEU A 197 -10.31 5.20 13.27
N SER A 198 -11.64 5.12 13.27
CA SER A 198 -12.47 5.65 14.37
C SER A 198 -12.32 4.88 15.70
N LEU A 199 -12.02 3.56 15.66
CA LEU A 199 -11.71 2.79 16.87
C LEU A 199 -10.40 3.21 17.52
N GLY A 200 -9.43 3.70 16.75
CA GLY A 200 -8.18 4.24 17.27
C GLY A 200 -8.38 5.48 18.15
N GLU A 201 -9.45 6.24 17.92
CA GLU A 201 -9.83 7.40 18.73
C GLU A 201 -10.25 7.01 20.14
N GLN A 202 -11.05 5.95 20.31
CA GLN A 202 -11.61 5.55 21.60
C GLN A 202 -10.55 5.02 22.60
N LYS A 203 -9.33 4.74 22.14
CA LYS A 203 -8.23 4.23 22.99
C LYS A 203 -7.21 5.30 23.41
N ARG A 204 -7.41 6.56 23.04
CA ARG A 204 -6.52 7.68 23.43
C ARG A 204 -7.00 8.45 24.68
N TYR A 205 -8.04 7.95 25.39
CA TYR A 205 -8.52 8.51 26.67
C TYR A 205 -8.37 7.52 27.81
#